data_5a004e54b2a32fd43fdffdfb44c57a39
#
_entry.id   5a004e54b2a32fd43fdffdfb44c57a39
#
_cell.length_a   1.000
_cell.length_b   1.000
_cell.length_c   1.000
_cell.angle_alpha   90.00
_cell.angle_beta   90.00
_cell.angle_gamma   90.00
#
_symmetry.space_group_name_H-M   'P 1'
#
loop_
_entity.id
_entity.type
_entity.pdbx_description
1 polymer ?
#
loop_
_entity_poly.entity_id
_entity_poly.type
_entity_poly.pdbx_seq_one_letter_code
_entity_poly.pdbx_strand_id
1 'polypeptide(L)'
;MAVITYFESDWHEGAPLIQSSMAQSFMHGSTVFDGARAFNRCVPDLDHHFSRLIDSAEIMGLQSPFSVQEITDLAIEGVKKFPAEAALYIRPSLFAEGGFLIPDPDDIRFVMTVFDALMPEPKGFSACLSNFRRPNPDMAPTGAKAACLYPNSSLAIKEANKKGFDNAVMRDGADNVVEFASSNLWLVKDSEVITPAHNHTFLNGITRQRVI
;
A
#
# COMPACT_ATOMS: atom_id res chain seq x y z
N MET A 1 19.43 -4.99 7.23
CA MET A 1 17.96 -4.92 7.32
C MET A 1 17.47 -6.35 7.51
N ALA A 2 16.95 -6.66 8.69
CA ALA A 2 16.36 -7.98 8.94
C ALA A 2 15.00 -8.05 8.23
N VAL A 3 14.72 -9.18 7.61
CA VAL A 3 13.48 -9.44 6.86
C VAL A 3 13.04 -10.85 7.17
N ILE A 4 11.76 -11.04 7.44
CA ILE A 4 11.10 -12.35 7.47
C ILE A 4 9.87 -12.32 6.60
N THR A 5 9.51 -13.46 6.05
CA THR A 5 8.34 -13.57 5.16
C THR A 5 7.53 -14.80 5.54
N TYR A 6 6.23 -14.60 5.81
CA TYR A 6 5.26 -15.67 5.92
C TYR A 6 4.73 -16.02 4.54
N PHE A 7 4.91 -17.27 4.14
CA PHE A 7 4.43 -17.79 2.87
C PHE A 7 4.26 -19.32 2.98
N GLU A 8 3.23 -19.88 2.34
CA GLU A 8 2.93 -21.32 2.37
C GLU A 8 2.87 -21.91 3.80
N SER A 9 2.17 -21.17 4.68
CA SER A 9 1.93 -21.56 6.07
C SER A 9 3.17 -21.59 6.98
N ASP A 10 4.29 -21.01 6.56
CA ASP A 10 5.53 -20.95 7.37
C ASP A 10 6.22 -19.60 7.30
N TRP A 11 7.07 -19.30 8.30
CA TRP A 11 7.93 -18.14 8.34
C TRP A 11 9.32 -18.46 7.79
N HIS A 12 9.73 -17.73 6.78
CA HIS A 12 11.05 -17.83 6.14
C HIS A 12 11.92 -16.63 6.51
N GLU A 13 13.21 -16.86 6.70
CA GLU A 13 14.19 -15.77 6.77
C GLU A 13 14.40 -15.16 5.37
N GLY A 14 14.44 -13.83 5.30
CA GLY A 14 14.63 -13.12 4.04
C GLY A 14 13.36 -13.03 3.18
N ALA A 15 13.57 -12.96 1.87
CA ALA A 15 12.53 -12.85 0.85
C ALA A 15 12.59 -14.06 -0.11
N PRO A 16 11.82 -15.12 0.14
CA PRO A 16 11.77 -16.30 -0.72
C PRO A 16 11.15 -15.96 -2.09
N LEU A 17 11.34 -16.84 -3.07
CA LEU A 17 10.58 -16.79 -4.32
C LEU A 17 9.13 -17.19 -4.04
N ILE A 18 8.19 -16.30 -4.37
CA ILE A 18 6.78 -16.46 -4.00
C ILE A 18 5.84 -16.61 -5.20
N GLN A 19 6.34 -16.47 -6.41
CA GLN A 19 5.49 -16.31 -7.59
C GLN A 19 6.12 -16.98 -8.81
N SER A 20 5.31 -17.61 -9.64
CA SER A 20 5.75 -18.16 -10.93
C SER A 20 5.75 -17.10 -12.03
N SER A 21 6.49 -17.36 -13.14
CA SER A 21 6.45 -16.51 -14.32
C SER A 21 5.10 -16.57 -15.06
N MET A 22 4.27 -17.55 -14.74
CA MET A 22 2.92 -17.74 -15.31
C MET A 22 1.81 -17.23 -14.39
N ALA A 23 2.17 -16.71 -13.21
CA ALA A 23 1.18 -16.17 -12.30
C ALA A 23 0.40 -15.03 -12.96
N GLN A 24 -0.91 -15.03 -12.80
CA GLN A 24 -1.80 -14.00 -13.36
C GLN A 24 -1.39 -12.60 -12.84
N SER A 25 -1.02 -12.51 -11.59
CA SER A 25 -0.55 -11.28 -10.97
C SER A 25 0.78 -10.77 -11.54
N PHE A 26 1.67 -11.66 -11.99
CA PHE A 26 2.90 -11.28 -12.69
C PHE A 26 2.60 -10.73 -14.09
N MET A 27 1.70 -11.40 -14.82
CA MET A 27 1.37 -11.02 -16.20
C MET A 27 0.43 -9.82 -16.29
N HIS A 28 -0.53 -9.69 -15.38
CA HIS A 28 -1.64 -8.72 -15.47
C HIS A 28 -1.82 -7.82 -14.25
N GLY A 29 -1.01 -8.00 -13.20
CA GLY A 29 -0.93 -7.07 -12.08
C GLY A 29 -2.01 -7.22 -11.01
N SER A 30 -2.71 -8.36 -10.91
CA SER A 30 -3.73 -8.61 -9.89
C SER A 30 -3.11 -8.91 -8.53
N THR A 31 -2.57 -7.83 -7.93
CA THR A 31 -1.97 -7.85 -6.60
C THR A 31 -2.49 -6.66 -5.80
N VAL A 32 -2.94 -6.92 -4.58
CA VAL A 32 -3.23 -5.89 -3.58
C VAL A 32 -2.31 -6.04 -2.38
N PHE A 33 -2.08 -4.95 -1.66
CA PHE A 33 -1.25 -4.98 -0.47
C PHE A 33 -1.67 -3.90 0.52
N ASP A 34 -1.22 -4.04 1.74
CA ASP A 34 -1.32 -2.95 2.71
C ASP A 34 0.03 -2.72 3.39
N GLY A 35 0.11 -1.72 4.24
CA GLY A 35 1.32 -1.40 4.97
C GLY A 35 1.01 -0.78 6.31
N ALA A 36 1.40 -1.49 7.37
CA ALA A 36 1.34 -1.02 8.74
C ALA A 36 2.75 -0.86 9.32
N ARG A 37 2.86 -0.11 10.40
CA ARG A 37 4.11 0.11 11.12
C ARG A 37 4.03 -0.43 12.53
N ALA A 38 5.14 -1.00 13.02
CA ALA A 38 5.27 -1.36 14.43
C ALA A 38 6.41 -0.56 15.07
N PHE A 39 6.17 -0.08 16.31
CA PHE A 39 7.14 0.63 17.14
C PHE A 39 7.00 0.12 18.57
N ASN A 40 8.08 -0.35 19.18
CA ASN A 40 8.02 -0.91 20.53
C ASN A 40 6.91 -1.97 20.67
N ARG A 41 6.75 -2.82 19.65
CA ARG A 41 5.67 -3.82 19.54
C ARG A 41 4.24 -3.27 19.51
N CYS A 42 4.07 -1.96 19.44
CA CYS A 42 2.76 -1.34 19.20
C CYS A 42 2.52 -1.20 17.71
N VAL A 43 1.38 -1.67 17.22
CA VAL A 43 0.99 -1.58 15.80
C VAL A 43 -0.34 -0.82 15.73
N PRO A 44 -0.32 0.49 15.48
CA PRO A 44 -1.54 1.29 15.40
C PRO A 44 -2.43 0.87 14.23
N ASP A 45 -3.76 0.87 14.44
CA ASP A 45 -4.78 0.69 13.41
C ASP A 45 -4.63 -0.58 12.55
N LEU A 46 -4.08 -1.65 13.12
CA LEU A 46 -3.78 -2.88 12.40
C LEU A 46 -5.03 -3.52 11.79
N ASP A 47 -6.13 -3.50 12.52
CA ASP A 47 -7.46 -3.94 12.10
C ASP A 47 -7.97 -3.16 10.89
N HIS A 48 -7.83 -1.84 10.89
CA HIS A 48 -8.19 -0.99 9.75
C HIS A 48 -7.32 -1.26 8.52
N HIS A 49 -6.02 -1.51 8.71
CA HIS A 49 -5.12 -1.87 7.60
C HIS A 49 -5.53 -3.18 6.95
N PHE A 50 -5.88 -4.20 7.74
CA PHE A 50 -6.21 -5.51 7.18
C PHE A 50 -7.65 -5.59 6.68
N SER A 51 -8.59 -4.83 7.26
CA SER A 51 -9.90 -4.62 6.64
C SER A 51 -9.73 -4.02 5.23
N ARG A 52 -8.94 -2.94 5.10
CA ARG A 52 -8.68 -2.33 3.79
C ARG A 52 -7.96 -3.27 2.81
N LEU A 53 -7.10 -4.17 3.28
CA LEU A 53 -6.50 -5.19 2.41
C LEU A 53 -7.56 -6.11 1.81
N ILE A 54 -8.51 -6.58 2.64
CA ILE A 54 -9.62 -7.43 2.18
C ILE A 54 -10.55 -6.67 1.26
N ASP A 55 -10.96 -5.45 1.61
CA ASP A 55 -11.76 -4.58 0.73
C ASP A 55 -11.07 -4.37 -0.63
N SER A 56 -9.75 -4.17 -0.61
CA SER A 56 -8.96 -4.02 -1.84
C SER A 56 -8.93 -5.30 -2.67
N ALA A 57 -8.89 -6.46 -2.03
CA ALA A 57 -8.95 -7.75 -2.69
C ALA A 57 -10.32 -7.95 -3.37
N GLU A 58 -11.41 -7.67 -2.67
CA GLU A 58 -12.77 -7.75 -3.22
C GLU A 58 -12.95 -6.86 -4.44
N ILE A 59 -12.47 -5.60 -4.38
CA ILE A 59 -12.52 -4.66 -5.53
C ILE A 59 -11.76 -5.23 -6.73
N MET A 60 -10.68 -5.98 -6.52
CA MET A 60 -9.87 -6.60 -7.57
C MET A 60 -10.35 -8.00 -7.97
N GLY A 61 -11.46 -8.48 -7.39
CA GLY A 61 -12.00 -9.83 -7.66
C GLY A 61 -11.13 -10.95 -7.08
N LEU A 62 -10.36 -10.65 -6.01
CA LEU A 62 -9.54 -11.62 -5.30
C LEU A 62 -10.26 -12.04 -4.02
N GLN A 63 -10.30 -13.35 -3.73
CA GLN A 63 -10.81 -13.84 -2.46
C GLN A 63 -9.65 -14.04 -1.48
N SER A 64 -9.74 -13.41 -0.30
CA SER A 64 -8.74 -13.62 0.74
C SER A 64 -8.90 -15.01 1.36
N PRO A 65 -7.83 -15.82 1.43
CA PRO A 65 -7.87 -17.10 2.16
C PRO A 65 -7.82 -16.93 3.69
N PHE A 66 -7.67 -15.69 4.18
CA PHE A 66 -7.58 -15.37 5.60
C PHE A 66 -8.58 -14.28 5.98
N SER A 67 -9.14 -14.37 7.18
CA SER A 67 -9.91 -13.31 7.82
C SER A 67 -8.99 -12.18 8.33
N VAL A 68 -9.58 -11.02 8.62
CA VAL A 68 -8.86 -9.89 9.27
C VAL A 68 -8.16 -10.34 10.55
N GLN A 69 -8.82 -11.18 11.36
CA GLN A 69 -8.27 -11.65 12.63
C GLN A 69 -7.05 -12.55 12.43
N GLU A 70 -7.12 -13.49 11.49
CA GLU A 70 -5.99 -14.38 11.18
C GLU A 70 -4.78 -13.61 10.65
N ILE A 71 -5.01 -12.60 9.77
CA ILE A 71 -3.93 -11.74 9.29
C ILE A 71 -3.34 -10.91 10.44
N THR A 72 -4.18 -10.46 11.39
CA THR A 72 -3.75 -9.73 12.58
C THR A 72 -2.87 -10.60 13.47
N ASP A 73 -3.27 -11.84 13.73
CA ASP A 73 -2.53 -12.77 14.58
C ASP A 73 -1.16 -13.10 13.95
N LEU A 74 -1.11 -13.34 12.64
CA LEU A 74 0.14 -13.52 11.88
C LEU A 74 1.05 -12.30 11.97
N ALA A 75 0.51 -11.09 11.84
CA ALA A 75 1.30 -9.86 11.94
C ALA A 75 1.91 -9.69 13.33
N ILE A 76 1.12 -9.95 14.39
CA ILE A 76 1.60 -9.91 15.77
C ILE A 76 2.67 -10.98 16.01
N GLU A 77 2.50 -12.18 15.47
CA GLU A 77 3.51 -13.23 15.53
C GLU A 77 4.81 -12.77 14.84
N GLY A 78 4.71 -12.25 13.62
CA GLY A 78 5.86 -11.74 12.87
C GLY A 78 6.61 -10.64 13.62
N VAL A 79 5.89 -9.67 14.20
CA VAL A 79 6.49 -8.60 15.02
C VAL A 79 7.23 -9.13 16.24
N LYS A 80 6.73 -10.20 16.88
CA LYS A 80 7.38 -10.83 18.05
C LYS A 80 8.72 -11.50 17.72
N LYS A 81 8.99 -11.83 16.45
CA LYS A 81 10.25 -12.42 15.99
C LYS A 81 11.39 -11.38 15.92
N PHE A 82 11.11 -10.10 16.10
CA PHE A 82 12.09 -9.02 16.14
C PHE A 82 12.32 -8.52 17.59
N PRO A 83 13.43 -7.80 17.84
CA PRO A 83 13.63 -7.08 19.09
C PRO A 83 12.47 -6.14 19.40
N ALA A 84 12.19 -5.93 20.69
CA ALA A 84 11.01 -5.14 21.10
C ALA A 84 11.07 -3.68 20.64
N GLU A 85 12.28 -3.11 20.59
CA GLU A 85 12.58 -1.74 20.17
C GLU A 85 12.64 -1.54 18.66
N ALA A 86 12.52 -2.60 17.87
CA ALA A 86 12.62 -2.52 16.43
C ALA A 86 11.50 -1.65 15.83
N ALA A 87 11.87 -0.79 14.88
CA ALA A 87 10.91 -0.08 14.03
C ALA A 87 10.70 -0.91 12.78
N LEU A 88 9.49 -1.44 12.62
CA LEU A 88 9.16 -2.41 11.58
C LEU A 88 8.13 -1.88 10.59
N TYR A 89 8.18 -2.41 9.38
CA TYR A 89 7.13 -2.32 8.38
C TYR A 89 6.53 -3.70 8.17
N ILE A 90 5.20 -3.78 8.21
CA ILE A 90 4.41 -5.00 8.01
C ILE A 90 3.69 -4.85 6.68
N ARG A 91 3.97 -5.75 5.74
CA ARG A 91 3.40 -5.70 4.39
C ARG A 91 2.73 -7.03 4.03
N PRO A 92 1.44 -7.18 4.33
CA PRO A 92 0.65 -8.26 3.75
C PRO A 92 0.32 -7.94 2.29
N SER A 93 0.23 -8.98 1.48
CA SER A 93 -0.20 -8.90 0.09
C SER A 93 -1.04 -10.12 -0.28
N LEU A 94 -2.02 -9.90 -1.15
CA LEU A 94 -2.80 -10.94 -1.82
C LEU A 94 -2.56 -10.82 -3.32
N PHE A 95 -2.31 -11.94 -3.97
CA PHE A 95 -2.06 -11.96 -5.40
C PHE A 95 -2.65 -13.21 -6.05
N ALA A 96 -3.08 -13.08 -7.30
CA ALA A 96 -3.57 -14.21 -8.08
C ALA A 96 -2.40 -15.02 -8.66
N GLU A 97 -2.33 -16.30 -8.34
CA GLU A 97 -1.44 -17.25 -9.02
C GLU A 97 -2.11 -17.80 -10.27
N GLY A 98 -3.35 -18.29 -10.13
CA GLY A 98 -4.15 -18.85 -11.21
C GLY A 98 -4.95 -17.83 -12.02
N GLY A 99 -5.47 -18.30 -13.16
CA GLY A 99 -6.24 -17.49 -14.10
C GLY A 99 -5.42 -17.00 -15.29
N PHE A 100 -6.10 -16.37 -16.25
CA PHE A 100 -5.44 -15.70 -17.38
C PHE A 100 -5.76 -14.20 -17.35
N LEU A 101 -6.72 -13.70 -18.11
CA LEU A 101 -7.12 -12.29 -18.04
C LEU A 101 -7.89 -11.98 -16.74
N ILE A 102 -8.70 -12.92 -16.28
CA ILE A 102 -9.47 -12.85 -15.04
C ILE A 102 -8.76 -13.72 -14.01
N PRO A 103 -8.52 -13.23 -12.78
CA PRO A 103 -8.00 -14.04 -11.68
C PRO A 103 -8.87 -15.27 -11.43
N ASP A 104 -8.24 -16.40 -11.10
CA ASP A 104 -8.94 -17.55 -10.56
C ASP A 104 -9.18 -17.31 -9.06
N PRO A 105 -10.44 -17.19 -8.59
CA PRO A 105 -10.73 -16.92 -7.18
C PRO A 105 -10.28 -18.03 -6.24
N ASP A 106 -10.12 -19.25 -6.74
CA ASP A 106 -9.71 -20.42 -5.95
C ASP A 106 -8.16 -20.54 -5.85
N ASP A 107 -7.40 -19.73 -6.58
CA ASP A 107 -5.93 -19.75 -6.57
C ASP A 107 -5.35 -18.37 -6.25
N ILE A 108 -5.75 -17.85 -5.09
CA ILE A 108 -5.22 -16.61 -4.51
C ILE A 108 -4.21 -16.96 -3.43
N ARG A 109 -3.03 -16.36 -3.51
CA ARG A 109 -1.94 -16.53 -2.55
C ARG A 109 -1.85 -15.34 -1.61
N PHE A 110 -1.49 -15.64 -0.37
CA PHE A 110 -1.17 -14.66 0.66
C PHE A 110 0.31 -14.69 0.99
N VAL A 111 0.90 -13.52 1.16
CA VAL A 111 2.26 -13.35 1.67
C VAL A 111 2.28 -12.17 2.65
N MET A 112 3.04 -12.31 3.74
CA MET A 112 3.29 -11.22 4.66
C MET A 112 4.80 -11.06 4.86
N THR A 113 5.33 -9.88 4.55
CA THR A 113 6.73 -9.55 4.82
C THR A 113 6.80 -8.58 5.98
N VAL A 114 7.64 -8.88 6.99
CA VAL A 114 7.95 -7.98 8.11
C VAL A 114 9.44 -7.66 8.05
N PHE A 115 9.79 -6.39 8.11
CA PHE A 115 11.18 -5.96 7.97
C PHE A 115 11.51 -4.67 8.72
N ASP A 116 12.80 -4.49 9.04
CA ASP A 116 13.28 -3.26 9.64
C ASP A 116 13.05 -2.06 8.71
N ALA A 117 12.40 -1.04 9.24
CA ALA A 117 12.13 0.18 8.49
C ALA A 117 12.12 1.39 9.43
N LEU A 118 13.25 2.03 9.58
CA LEU A 118 13.35 3.26 10.36
C LEU A 118 12.44 4.35 9.77
N MET A 119 11.90 5.19 10.64
CA MET A 119 11.19 6.37 10.18
C MET A 119 12.17 7.33 9.49
N PRO A 120 11.78 7.93 8.36
CA PRO A 120 12.58 8.99 7.76
C PRO A 120 12.77 10.14 8.74
N GLU A 121 13.93 10.77 8.71
CA GLU A 121 14.14 11.99 9.48
C GLU A 121 13.19 13.10 9.00
N PRO A 122 12.61 13.91 9.91
CA PRO A 122 11.66 14.96 9.56
C PRO A 122 12.36 16.20 8.95
N LYS A 123 13.09 16.01 7.85
CA LYS A 123 13.81 17.08 7.14
C LYS A 123 12.91 17.88 6.18
N GLY A 124 11.66 17.44 6.03
CA GLY A 124 10.80 17.91 4.95
C GLY A 124 11.23 17.34 3.59
N PHE A 125 10.50 17.72 2.55
CA PHE A 125 10.80 17.38 1.16
C PHE A 125 10.21 18.46 0.24
N SER A 126 10.78 18.59 -0.95
CA SER A 126 10.26 19.47 -1.99
C SER A 126 9.30 18.72 -2.92
N ALA A 127 8.28 19.43 -3.42
CA ALA A 127 7.34 18.82 -4.35
C ALA A 127 6.95 19.80 -5.48
N CYS A 128 6.63 19.24 -6.64
CA CYS A 128 6.08 20.01 -7.75
C CYS A 128 4.80 19.39 -8.29
N LEU A 129 4.01 20.17 -8.99
CA LEU A 129 2.82 19.69 -9.67
C LEU A 129 3.22 18.78 -10.83
N SER A 130 2.66 17.57 -10.87
CA SER A 130 2.88 16.59 -11.94
C SER A 130 1.95 16.82 -13.14
N ASN A 131 2.41 16.42 -14.32
CA ASN A 131 1.56 16.28 -15.51
C ASN A 131 0.76 14.97 -15.49
N PHE A 132 1.22 13.97 -14.73
CA PHE A 132 0.47 12.73 -14.52
C PHE A 132 -0.70 12.99 -13.58
N ARG A 133 -1.82 12.33 -13.83
CA ARG A 133 -3.06 12.47 -13.08
C ARG A 133 -3.45 11.15 -12.44
N ARG A 134 -4.21 11.20 -11.36
CA ARG A 134 -4.89 10.02 -10.83
C ARG A 134 -6.00 9.62 -11.81
N PRO A 135 -6.15 8.32 -12.10
CA PRO A 135 -7.28 7.86 -12.90
C PRO A 135 -8.61 8.08 -12.17
N ASN A 136 -9.68 8.16 -12.91
CA ASN A 136 -11.02 8.13 -12.35
C ASN A 136 -11.42 6.69 -11.96
N PRO A 137 -12.41 6.49 -11.08
CA PRO A 137 -12.85 5.16 -10.65
C PRO A 137 -13.35 4.24 -11.77
N ASP A 138 -13.80 4.82 -12.89
CA ASP A 138 -14.21 4.11 -14.11
C ASP A 138 -13.04 3.71 -15.02
N MET A 139 -11.82 4.18 -14.72
CA MET A 139 -10.60 3.90 -15.50
C MET A 139 -9.68 2.88 -14.82
N ALA A 140 -9.71 2.82 -13.48
CA ALA A 140 -8.84 1.95 -12.70
C ALA A 140 -9.42 1.70 -11.29
N PRO A 141 -9.00 0.65 -10.59
CA PRO A 141 -9.51 0.28 -9.27
C PRO A 141 -8.97 1.20 -8.16
N THR A 142 -9.29 2.50 -8.23
CA THR A 142 -8.74 3.54 -7.35
C THR A 142 -9.15 3.42 -5.88
N GLY A 143 -10.24 2.67 -5.60
CA GLY A 143 -10.65 2.32 -4.25
C GLY A 143 -9.78 1.23 -3.61
N ALA A 144 -9.01 0.48 -4.40
CA ALA A 144 -8.14 -0.57 -3.92
C ALA A 144 -6.70 -0.08 -3.75
N LYS A 145 -6.00 -0.63 -2.74
CA LYS A 145 -4.55 -0.49 -2.63
C LYS A 145 -3.87 -1.52 -3.53
N ALA A 146 -4.05 -1.35 -4.85
CA ALA A 146 -3.61 -2.26 -5.89
C ALA A 146 -2.23 -1.90 -6.45
N ALA A 147 -1.39 -2.90 -6.67
CA ALA A 147 -0.03 -2.71 -7.19
C ALA A 147 -0.02 -2.09 -8.58
N CYS A 148 -1.00 -2.39 -9.42
CA CYS A 148 -1.14 -1.85 -10.79
C CYS A 148 -1.29 -0.31 -10.86
N LEU A 149 -1.64 0.36 -9.76
CA LEU A 149 -1.73 1.82 -9.70
C LEU A 149 -0.37 2.50 -9.44
N TYR A 150 0.62 1.77 -8.96
CA TYR A 150 1.92 2.34 -8.56
C TYR A 150 2.84 2.74 -9.72
N PRO A 151 2.77 2.16 -10.92
CA PRO A 151 3.48 2.70 -12.09
C PRO A 151 3.13 4.16 -12.38
N ASN A 152 1.85 4.56 -12.23
CA ASN A 152 1.42 5.96 -12.37
C ASN A 152 2.11 6.87 -11.33
N SER A 153 2.15 6.46 -10.06
CA SER A 153 2.85 7.17 -8.99
C SER A 153 4.37 7.27 -9.26
N SER A 154 4.98 6.18 -9.71
CA SER A 154 6.42 6.13 -10.02
C SER A 154 6.79 7.07 -11.16
N LEU A 155 5.95 7.17 -12.20
CA LEU A 155 6.16 8.09 -13.31
C LEU A 155 6.07 9.56 -12.84
N ALA A 156 5.12 9.88 -11.96
CA ALA A 156 4.99 11.22 -11.39
C ALA A 156 6.21 11.60 -10.53
N ILE A 157 6.70 10.71 -9.68
CA ILE A 157 7.93 10.93 -8.90
C ILE A 157 9.14 11.09 -9.82
N LYS A 158 9.27 10.23 -10.85
CA LYS A 158 10.37 10.33 -11.82
C LYS A 158 10.35 11.66 -12.58
N GLU A 159 9.16 12.18 -12.90
CA GLU A 159 9.00 13.51 -13.49
C GLU A 159 9.48 14.61 -12.52
N ALA A 160 9.05 14.55 -11.26
CA ALA A 160 9.44 15.50 -10.22
C ALA A 160 10.96 15.49 -10.00
N ASN A 161 11.57 14.32 -9.87
CA ASN A 161 13.02 14.17 -9.69
C ASN A 161 13.83 14.78 -10.85
N LYS A 162 13.35 14.63 -12.09
CA LYS A 162 13.99 15.29 -13.25
C LYS A 162 13.94 16.82 -13.18
N LYS A 163 12.98 17.37 -12.45
CA LYS A 163 12.83 18.83 -12.22
C LYS A 163 13.55 19.30 -10.94
N GLY A 164 14.22 18.39 -10.21
CA GLY A 164 14.94 18.69 -8.96
C GLY A 164 14.08 18.67 -7.70
N PHE A 165 12.89 18.08 -7.74
CA PHE A 165 11.98 17.93 -6.60
C PHE A 165 11.95 16.48 -6.09
N ASP A 166 11.68 16.30 -4.80
CA ASP A 166 11.68 14.98 -4.15
C ASP A 166 10.37 14.20 -4.40
N ASN A 167 9.24 14.89 -4.58
CA ASN A 167 7.93 14.28 -4.72
C ASN A 167 7.04 15.05 -5.72
N ALA A 168 5.92 14.47 -6.07
CA ALA A 168 4.94 15.04 -6.98
C ALA A 168 3.59 15.26 -6.29
N VAL A 169 2.97 16.39 -6.55
CA VAL A 169 1.56 16.66 -6.27
C VAL A 169 0.75 16.23 -7.48
N MET A 170 -0.26 15.38 -7.27
CA MET A 170 -1.11 14.84 -8.34
C MET A 170 -2.47 15.50 -8.34
N ARG A 171 -3.06 15.57 -9.52
CA ARG A 171 -4.43 16.03 -9.77
C ARG A 171 -5.29 14.89 -10.26
N ASP A 172 -6.60 15.04 -10.18
CA ASP A 172 -7.58 14.18 -10.84
C ASP A 172 -7.86 14.61 -12.30
N GLY A 173 -8.80 13.96 -12.95
CA GLY A 173 -9.21 14.28 -14.32
C GLY A 173 -9.87 15.65 -14.48
N ALA A 174 -10.41 16.21 -13.39
CA ALA A 174 -11.06 17.53 -13.35
C ALA A 174 -10.11 18.66 -12.90
N ASP A 175 -8.81 18.39 -12.81
CA ASP A 175 -7.78 19.36 -12.38
C ASP A 175 -7.76 19.70 -10.89
N ASN A 176 -8.52 19.00 -10.04
CA ASN A 176 -8.43 19.18 -8.61
C ASN A 176 -7.13 18.56 -8.07
N VAL A 177 -6.46 19.23 -7.15
CA VAL A 177 -5.35 18.66 -6.38
C VAL A 177 -5.92 17.58 -5.46
N VAL A 178 -5.33 16.38 -5.47
CA VAL A 178 -5.86 15.25 -4.71
C VAL A 178 -4.88 14.70 -3.66
N GLU A 179 -3.65 14.41 -4.02
CA GLU A 179 -2.67 13.85 -3.07
C GLU A 179 -1.23 14.01 -3.59
N PHE A 180 -0.24 13.63 -2.79
CA PHE A 180 1.10 13.33 -3.30
C PHE A 180 1.12 12.00 -4.06
N ALA A 181 2.15 11.74 -4.82
CA ALA A 181 2.27 10.50 -5.60
C ALA A 181 2.22 9.21 -4.75
N SER A 182 2.60 9.27 -3.47
CA SER A 182 2.67 8.11 -2.57
C SER A 182 2.03 8.30 -1.20
N SER A 183 1.35 9.45 -0.96
CA SER A 183 0.71 9.76 0.33
C SER A 183 -0.38 10.81 0.18
N ASN A 184 -1.31 10.85 1.13
CA ASN A 184 -2.29 11.92 1.18
C ASN A 184 -1.62 13.29 1.41
N LEU A 185 -2.26 14.35 0.95
CA LEU A 185 -1.77 15.71 1.03
C LEU A 185 -2.51 16.49 2.12
N TRP A 186 -1.75 17.24 2.90
CA TRP A 186 -2.24 18.22 3.86
C TRP A 186 -1.53 19.53 3.65
N LEU A 187 -2.23 20.62 3.89
CA LEU A 187 -1.66 21.95 3.90
C LEU A 187 -2.21 22.76 5.08
N VAL A 188 -1.46 23.73 5.51
CA VAL A 188 -1.90 24.69 6.53
C VAL A 188 -1.97 26.06 5.87
N LYS A 189 -3.12 26.69 5.98
CA LYS A 189 -3.35 28.04 5.46
C LYS A 189 -4.23 28.81 6.45
N ASP A 190 -3.83 30.02 6.80
CA ASP A 190 -4.57 30.89 7.72
C ASP A 190 -4.96 30.22 9.05
N SER A 191 -4.04 29.41 9.60
CA SER A 191 -4.23 28.59 10.81
C SER A 191 -5.25 27.45 10.67
N GLU A 192 -5.70 27.15 9.47
CA GLU A 192 -6.56 26.00 9.16
C GLU A 192 -5.74 24.84 8.55
N VAL A 193 -6.04 23.62 8.98
CA VAL A 193 -5.48 22.39 8.40
C VAL A 193 -6.43 21.87 7.34
N ILE A 194 -5.97 21.80 6.11
CA ILE A 194 -6.80 21.48 4.94
C ILE A 194 -6.25 20.21 4.27
N THR A 195 -7.15 19.30 3.88
CA THR A 195 -6.84 18.16 3.02
C THR A 195 -7.87 18.05 1.89
N PRO A 196 -7.49 17.61 0.69
CA PRO A 196 -8.45 17.42 -0.39
C PRO A 196 -9.61 16.51 0.02
N ALA A 197 -10.84 16.88 -0.36
CA ALA A 197 -12.01 16.04 -0.14
C ALA A 197 -11.85 14.72 -0.89
N HIS A 198 -12.21 13.60 -0.24
CA HIS A 198 -12.14 12.29 -0.87
C HIS A 198 -13.17 12.20 -2.01
N ASN A 199 -12.69 11.96 -3.23
CA ASN A 199 -13.49 11.91 -4.45
C ASN A 199 -13.32 10.59 -5.22
N HIS A 200 -12.88 9.54 -4.54
CA HIS A 200 -12.65 8.21 -5.08
C HIS A 200 -11.53 8.08 -6.14
N THR A 201 -10.76 9.12 -6.42
CA THR A 201 -9.58 9.02 -7.31
C THR A 201 -8.30 8.64 -6.56
N PHE A 202 -8.34 8.62 -5.24
CA PHE A 202 -7.22 8.29 -4.34
C PHE A 202 -7.72 7.59 -3.07
N LEU A 203 -6.80 6.94 -2.36
CA LEU A 203 -7.15 6.22 -1.15
C LEU A 203 -7.48 7.17 0.01
N ASN A 204 -8.59 6.90 0.71
CA ASN A 204 -8.86 7.51 1.99
C ASN A 204 -7.93 6.88 3.05
N GLY A 205 -6.72 7.43 3.19
CA GLY A 205 -5.66 6.87 4.02
C GLY A 205 -6.08 6.72 5.49
N ILE A 206 -5.66 5.64 6.14
CA ILE A 206 -5.99 5.36 7.55
C ILE A 206 -5.45 6.48 8.45
N THR A 207 -4.19 6.89 8.24
CA THR A 207 -3.64 8.06 8.95
C THR A 207 -4.43 9.34 8.66
N ARG A 208 -4.89 9.53 7.42
CA ARG A 208 -5.75 10.67 7.06
C ARG A 208 -7.04 10.66 7.87
N GLN A 209 -7.71 9.52 7.97
CA GLN A 209 -8.95 9.36 8.75
C GLN A 209 -8.76 9.64 10.24
N ARG A 210 -7.58 9.31 10.79
CA ARG A 210 -7.25 9.62 12.19
C ARG A 210 -7.05 11.11 12.46
N VAL A 211 -6.58 11.84 11.48
CA VAL A 211 -6.25 13.28 11.63
C VAL A 211 -7.48 14.16 11.44
N ILE A 212 -8.47 13.71 10.67
CA ILE A 212 -9.76 14.40 10.52
C ILE A 212 -10.60 14.25 11.78
#